data_66b705caf268f675d368bcb9e1948a41
#
_entry.id   66b705caf268f675d368bcb9e1948a41
#
_cell.length_a   1.000
_cell.length_b   1.000
_cell.length_c   1.000
_cell.angle_alpha   90.00
_cell.angle_beta   90.00
_cell.angle_gamma   90.00
#
_symmetry.space_group_name_H-M   'P 1'
#
loop_
_entity.id
_entity.type
_entity.pdbx_description
1 polymer ?
#
loop_
_entity_poly.entity_id
_entity_poly.type
_entity_poly.pdbx_seq_one_letter_code
_entity_poly.pdbx_strand_id
1 'polypeptide(L)'
;MKPGGKTLLIGGGVRSGKTAFALACARRLGRRRVYLATAEAGDEEMAQRIATHRAERGADFTTVEEPVHLLDALGRLAGCDVAVVDCLTLWLSNVLLREESPAAALRAAARLAAEAGRFPFHLVLVTNEVGMGIVPEAELGRQFRDVAGLVHQRLAQAADEVYFAALGVMLRLRPGPVTLVQGSEFRVSGERQEHFGDPEPE
;
A
#
# COMPACT_ATOMS: atom_id res chain seq x y z
N MET A 1 3.50 24.61 -7.89
CA MET A 1 2.86 23.47 -7.21
C MET A 1 1.96 22.76 -8.22
N LYS A 2 2.03 21.42 -8.33
CA LYS A 2 1.05 20.67 -9.13
C LYS A 2 -0.36 20.96 -8.58
N PRO A 3 -1.38 21.16 -9.42
CA PRO A 3 -2.75 21.48 -8.97
C PRO A 3 -3.46 20.30 -8.28
N GLY A 4 -2.83 19.15 -8.15
CA GLY A 4 -3.38 17.94 -7.52
C GLY A 4 -2.69 17.58 -6.21
N GLY A 5 -3.25 16.61 -5.48
CA GLY A 5 -2.63 16.04 -4.28
C GLY A 5 -1.33 15.28 -4.59
N LYS A 6 -0.52 15.03 -3.56
CA LYS A 6 0.67 14.16 -3.68
C LYS A 6 0.26 12.70 -3.82
N THR A 7 1.02 11.94 -4.59
CA THR A 7 0.92 10.48 -4.67
C THR A 7 2.12 9.83 -3.99
N LEU A 8 1.85 8.98 -3.00
CA LEU A 8 2.84 8.17 -2.29
C LEU A 8 2.66 6.70 -2.67
N LEU A 9 3.76 6.01 -2.99
CA LEU A 9 3.79 4.55 -3.15
C LEU A 9 4.61 3.93 -2.03
N ILE A 10 4.01 2.99 -1.29
CA ILE A 10 4.62 2.33 -0.14
C ILE A 10 4.65 0.83 -0.40
N GLY A 11 5.83 0.31 -0.71
CA GLY A 11 6.08 -1.11 -0.94
C GLY A 11 6.73 -1.81 0.24
N GLY A 12 6.71 -3.14 0.24
CA GLY A 12 7.41 -3.96 1.24
C GLY A 12 6.81 -5.34 1.42
N GLY A 13 7.52 -6.21 2.13
CA GLY A 13 7.11 -7.58 2.40
C GLY A 13 5.89 -7.69 3.34
N VAL A 14 5.41 -8.92 3.55
CA VAL A 14 4.35 -9.20 4.51
C VAL A 14 4.80 -8.79 5.91
N ARG A 15 3.90 -8.20 6.72
CA ARG A 15 4.16 -7.74 8.11
C ARG A 15 5.36 -6.78 8.25
N SER A 16 5.68 -6.02 7.21
CA SER A 16 6.81 -5.07 7.20
C SER A 16 6.51 -3.70 7.84
N GLY A 17 5.28 -3.46 8.34
CA GLY A 17 4.87 -2.18 8.92
C GLY A 17 4.36 -1.15 7.90
N LYS A 18 4.28 -1.50 6.59
CA LYS A 18 3.87 -0.57 5.53
C LYS A 18 2.47 0.03 5.72
N THR A 19 1.47 -0.77 6.17
CA THR A 19 0.11 -0.27 6.43
C THR A 19 0.09 0.75 7.56
N ALA A 20 0.77 0.47 8.68
CA ALA A 20 0.90 1.42 9.79
C ALA A 20 1.53 2.74 9.33
N PHE A 21 2.59 2.67 8.51
CA PHE A 21 3.21 3.85 7.91
C PHE A 21 2.27 4.61 6.99
N ALA A 22 1.52 3.91 6.14
CA ALA A 22 0.55 4.53 5.24
C ALA A 22 -0.52 5.30 6.01
N LEU A 23 -1.04 4.73 7.11
CA LEU A 23 -2.00 5.38 7.99
C LEU A 23 -1.39 6.62 8.68
N ALA A 24 -0.15 6.52 9.15
CA ALA A 24 0.57 7.66 9.74
C ALA A 24 0.77 8.78 8.71
N CYS A 25 1.19 8.46 7.48
CA CYS A 25 1.28 9.44 6.38
C CYS A 25 -0.07 10.10 6.10
N ALA A 26 -1.14 9.31 6.02
CA ALA A 26 -2.48 9.83 5.75
C ALA A 26 -2.97 10.78 6.87
N ARG A 27 -2.67 10.46 8.15
CA ARG A 27 -2.99 11.32 9.29
C ARG A 27 -2.30 12.69 9.22
N ARG A 28 -1.11 12.76 8.62
CA ARG A 28 -0.34 14.00 8.42
C ARG A 28 -0.82 14.80 7.20
N LEU A 29 -1.33 14.11 6.19
CA LEU A 29 -1.73 14.72 4.91
C LEU A 29 -3.13 15.36 4.93
N GLY A 30 -4.02 14.91 5.83
CA GLY A 30 -5.35 15.49 5.89
C GLY A 30 -6.21 14.98 7.04
N ARG A 31 -7.38 15.57 7.21
CA ARG A 31 -8.34 15.21 8.26
C ARG A 31 -9.47 14.31 7.75
N ARG A 32 -9.97 14.56 6.53
CA ARG A 32 -11.01 13.76 5.88
C ARG A 32 -10.35 12.63 5.13
N ARG A 33 -10.24 11.47 5.79
CA ARG A 33 -9.46 10.32 5.33
C ARG A 33 -10.39 9.22 4.84
N VAL A 34 -10.10 8.72 3.65
CA VAL A 34 -10.77 7.54 3.09
C VAL A 34 -9.77 6.39 3.01
N TYR A 35 -10.22 5.22 3.38
CA TYR A 35 -9.47 3.98 3.20
C TYR A 35 -10.22 3.09 2.21
N LEU A 36 -9.61 2.88 1.05
CA LEU A 36 -10.07 1.95 0.02
C LEU A 36 -9.49 0.57 0.30
N ALA A 37 -10.34 -0.33 0.78
CA ALA A 37 -10.02 -1.73 1.04
C ALA A 37 -10.27 -2.54 -0.23
N THR A 38 -9.24 -3.22 -0.71
CA THR A 38 -9.30 -4.05 -1.93
C THR A 38 -9.42 -5.54 -1.64
N ALA A 39 -9.35 -5.93 -0.36
CA ALA A 39 -9.50 -7.31 0.07
C ALA A 39 -10.95 -7.76 -0.01
N GLU A 40 -11.16 -8.99 -0.50
CA GLU A 40 -12.42 -9.73 -0.39
C GLU A 40 -12.23 -10.85 0.64
N ALA A 41 -13.23 -11.07 1.49
CA ALA A 41 -13.24 -12.15 2.46
C ALA A 41 -13.55 -13.48 1.75
N GLY A 42 -12.54 -14.08 1.13
CA GLY A 42 -12.70 -15.38 0.46
C GLY A 42 -12.68 -16.58 1.41
N ASP A 43 -12.06 -16.42 2.58
CA ASP A 43 -11.95 -17.44 3.62
C ASP A 43 -11.89 -16.80 5.02
N GLU A 44 -11.90 -17.66 6.07
CA GLU A 44 -11.91 -17.22 7.47
C GLU A 44 -10.60 -16.51 7.86
N GLU A 45 -9.45 -16.96 7.33
CA GLU A 45 -8.16 -16.30 7.58
C GLU A 45 -8.16 -14.87 7.03
N MET A 46 -8.64 -14.66 5.82
CA MET A 46 -8.76 -13.34 5.20
C MET A 46 -9.77 -12.47 5.94
N ALA A 47 -10.91 -13.02 6.37
CA ALA A 47 -11.88 -12.30 7.19
C ALA A 47 -11.28 -11.79 8.50
N GLN A 48 -10.48 -12.62 9.18
CA GLN A 48 -9.74 -12.24 10.38
C GLN A 48 -8.72 -11.12 10.11
N ARG A 49 -7.98 -11.20 9.00
CA ARG A 49 -7.02 -10.15 8.58
C ARG A 49 -7.73 -8.83 8.32
N ILE A 50 -8.86 -8.86 7.61
CA ILE A 50 -9.68 -7.65 7.34
C ILE A 50 -10.15 -7.03 8.66
N ALA A 51 -10.63 -7.85 9.61
CA ALA A 51 -11.07 -7.38 10.91
C ALA A 51 -9.93 -6.72 11.71
N THR A 52 -8.74 -7.33 11.71
CA THR A 52 -7.53 -6.77 12.36
C THR A 52 -7.16 -5.42 11.74
N HIS A 53 -7.07 -5.33 10.42
CA HIS A 53 -6.77 -4.07 9.73
C HIS A 53 -7.85 -3.00 9.93
N ARG A 54 -9.12 -3.40 10.10
CA ARG A 54 -10.19 -2.47 10.45
C ARG A 54 -10.03 -1.91 11.86
N ALA A 55 -9.61 -2.73 12.82
CA ALA A 55 -9.32 -2.31 14.18
C ALA A 55 -8.11 -1.35 14.25
N GLU A 56 -7.03 -1.65 13.52
CA GLU A 56 -5.81 -0.82 13.48
C GLU A 56 -6.05 0.59 12.89
N ARG A 57 -7.00 0.72 11.97
CA ARG A 57 -7.35 2.01 11.34
C ARG A 57 -8.04 2.96 12.31
N GLY A 58 -8.83 2.42 13.25
CA GLY A 58 -9.67 3.23 14.13
C GLY A 58 -10.84 3.91 13.41
N ALA A 59 -11.51 4.82 14.10
CA ALA A 59 -12.69 5.53 13.62
C ALA A 59 -12.36 6.78 12.76
N ASP A 60 -11.10 7.11 12.57
CA ASP A 60 -10.66 8.32 11.88
C ASP A 60 -10.50 8.13 10.35
N PHE A 61 -10.92 6.98 9.84
CA PHE A 61 -10.99 6.69 8.40
C PHE A 61 -12.40 6.26 7.99
N THR A 62 -12.94 6.86 6.93
CA THR A 62 -14.10 6.31 6.24
C THR A 62 -13.66 5.17 5.35
N THR A 63 -14.20 3.96 5.55
CA THR A 63 -13.84 2.79 4.74
C THR A 63 -14.78 2.66 3.53
N VAL A 64 -14.17 2.46 2.37
CA VAL A 64 -14.84 2.07 1.12
C VAL A 64 -14.25 0.72 0.68
N GLU A 65 -15.09 -0.27 0.44
CA GLU A 65 -14.67 -1.59 -0.06
C GLU A 65 -14.84 -1.59 -1.58
N GLU A 66 -13.74 -1.74 -2.31
CA GLU A 66 -13.74 -1.80 -3.77
C GLU A 66 -12.60 -2.70 -4.28
N PRO A 67 -12.91 -3.95 -4.60
CA PRO A 67 -11.89 -4.92 -4.98
C PRO A 67 -11.38 -4.81 -6.41
N VAL A 68 -12.14 -4.19 -7.35
CA VAL A 68 -11.84 -4.24 -8.79
C VAL A 68 -11.82 -2.87 -9.46
N HIS A 69 -12.90 -2.09 -9.30
CA HIS A 69 -13.08 -0.82 -10.03
C HIS A 69 -12.46 0.37 -9.29
N LEU A 70 -11.20 0.20 -8.87
CA LEU A 70 -10.47 1.14 -8.01
C LEU A 70 -10.49 2.58 -8.54
N LEU A 71 -10.29 2.77 -9.86
CA LEU A 71 -10.24 4.10 -10.45
C LEU A 71 -11.60 4.81 -10.38
N ASP A 72 -12.68 4.07 -10.60
CA ASP A 72 -14.03 4.61 -10.51
C ASP A 72 -14.41 4.96 -9.06
N ALA A 73 -13.97 4.13 -8.10
CA ALA A 73 -14.14 4.43 -6.67
C ALA A 73 -13.38 5.70 -6.27
N LEU A 74 -12.11 5.83 -6.68
CA LEU A 74 -11.31 7.04 -6.44
C LEU A 74 -11.97 8.29 -7.07
N GLY A 75 -12.49 8.17 -8.28
CA GLY A 75 -13.17 9.28 -8.98
C GLY A 75 -14.45 9.76 -8.28
N ARG A 76 -15.08 8.91 -7.46
CA ARG A 76 -16.30 9.26 -6.70
C ARG A 76 -16.02 9.85 -5.32
N LEU A 77 -14.75 9.91 -4.89
CA LEU A 77 -14.39 10.47 -3.58
C LEU A 77 -14.50 12.00 -3.61
N ALA A 78 -15.65 12.51 -3.18
CA ALA A 78 -15.86 13.95 -3.04
C ALA A 78 -15.42 14.44 -1.66
N GLY A 79 -14.66 15.53 -1.64
CA GLY A 79 -14.35 16.23 -0.41
C GLY A 79 -13.42 15.52 0.57
N CYS A 80 -12.72 14.44 0.18
CA CYS A 80 -11.65 13.87 1.01
C CYS A 80 -10.35 14.67 0.84
N ASP A 81 -9.49 14.64 1.87
CA ASP A 81 -8.18 15.26 1.82
C ASP A 81 -7.11 14.22 1.41
N VAL A 82 -7.32 12.96 1.78
CA VAL A 82 -6.42 11.85 1.47
C VAL A 82 -7.16 10.53 1.34
N ALA A 83 -6.78 9.73 0.34
CA ALA A 83 -7.23 8.36 0.14
C ALA A 83 -6.05 7.38 0.30
N VAL A 84 -6.23 6.33 1.07
CA VAL A 84 -5.31 5.20 1.20
C VAL A 84 -5.89 4.00 0.48
N VAL A 85 -5.14 3.40 -0.43
CA VAL A 85 -5.49 2.14 -1.10
C VAL A 85 -4.64 1.01 -0.49
N ASP A 86 -5.27 0.06 0.16
CA ASP A 86 -4.59 -1.09 0.75
C ASP A 86 -5.33 -2.41 0.43
N CYS A 87 -4.77 -3.21 -0.51
CA CYS A 87 -3.49 -2.99 -1.19
C CYS A 87 -3.62 -3.23 -2.71
N LEU A 88 -2.70 -2.66 -3.46
CA LEU A 88 -2.63 -2.85 -4.91
C LEU A 88 -2.42 -4.31 -5.31
N THR A 89 -1.72 -5.09 -4.47
CA THR A 89 -1.46 -6.51 -4.74
C THR A 89 -2.75 -7.32 -4.80
N LEU A 90 -3.66 -7.12 -3.83
CA LEU A 90 -4.98 -7.77 -3.84
C LEU A 90 -5.85 -7.24 -4.98
N TRP A 91 -5.85 -5.93 -5.20
CA TRP A 91 -6.54 -5.35 -6.35
C TRP A 91 -6.10 -5.98 -7.68
N LEU A 92 -4.78 -6.09 -7.93
CA LEU A 92 -4.25 -6.73 -9.14
C LEU A 92 -4.65 -8.20 -9.25
N SER A 93 -4.62 -8.93 -8.12
CA SER A 93 -5.09 -10.31 -8.06
C SER A 93 -6.55 -10.42 -8.46
N ASN A 94 -7.41 -9.56 -7.91
CA ASN A 94 -8.84 -9.54 -8.22
C ASN A 94 -9.11 -9.23 -9.70
N VAL A 95 -8.40 -8.23 -10.25
CA VAL A 95 -8.52 -7.89 -11.68
C VAL A 95 -8.03 -9.05 -12.55
N LEU A 96 -6.88 -9.65 -12.23
CA LEU A 96 -6.33 -10.76 -13.00
C LEU A 96 -7.26 -11.98 -13.00
N LEU A 97 -7.83 -12.33 -11.85
CA LEU A 97 -8.72 -13.47 -11.69
C LEU A 97 -10.08 -13.26 -12.37
N ARG A 98 -10.61 -12.04 -12.38
CA ARG A 98 -11.91 -11.73 -12.98
C ARG A 98 -11.85 -11.53 -14.49
N GLU A 99 -10.79 -10.91 -14.98
CA GLU A 99 -10.60 -10.63 -16.41
C GLU A 99 -9.82 -11.72 -17.12
N GLU A 100 -9.26 -12.69 -16.39
CA GLU A 100 -8.40 -13.79 -16.89
C GLU A 100 -7.30 -13.29 -17.84
N SER A 101 -6.83 -12.05 -17.64
CA SER A 101 -5.94 -11.37 -18.58
C SER A 101 -4.90 -10.49 -17.87
N PRO A 102 -3.59 -10.86 -17.96
CA PRO A 102 -2.50 -10.01 -17.52
C PRO A 102 -2.53 -8.61 -18.16
N ALA A 103 -2.95 -8.52 -19.41
CA ALA A 103 -3.04 -7.25 -20.13
C ALA A 103 -4.13 -6.34 -19.55
N ALA A 104 -5.23 -6.87 -19.01
CA ALA A 104 -6.27 -6.08 -18.34
C ALA A 104 -5.72 -5.43 -17.06
N ALA A 105 -5.01 -6.18 -16.22
CA ALA A 105 -4.36 -5.67 -15.02
C ALA A 105 -3.33 -4.57 -15.34
N LEU A 106 -2.52 -4.77 -16.38
CA LEU A 106 -1.54 -3.76 -16.84
C LEU A 106 -2.22 -2.49 -17.37
N ARG A 107 -3.35 -2.60 -18.09
CA ARG A 107 -4.13 -1.46 -18.57
C ARG A 107 -4.75 -0.70 -17.39
N ALA A 108 -5.35 -1.40 -16.42
CA ALA A 108 -5.93 -0.79 -15.23
C ALA A 108 -4.87 -0.01 -14.43
N ALA A 109 -3.69 -0.59 -14.24
CA ALA A 109 -2.57 0.06 -13.57
C ALA A 109 -2.02 1.26 -14.34
N ALA A 110 -1.96 1.18 -15.68
CA ALA A 110 -1.53 2.31 -16.51
C ALA A 110 -2.50 3.50 -16.39
N ARG A 111 -3.81 3.23 -16.36
CA ARG A 111 -4.83 4.26 -16.12
C ARG A 111 -4.68 4.87 -14.72
N LEU A 112 -4.51 4.05 -13.68
CA LEU A 112 -4.28 4.53 -12.33
C LEU A 112 -3.03 5.43 -12.25
N ALA A 113 -1.92 5.02 -12.86
CA ALA A 113 -0.69 5.82 -12.90
C ALA A 113 -0.88 7.17 -13.62
N ALA A 114 -1.65 7.19 -14.71
CA ALA A 114 -1.93 8.41 -15.46
C ALA A 114 -2.81 9.40 -14.68
N GLU A 115 -3.72 8.90 -13.85
CA GLU A 115 -4.68 9.71 -13.08
C GLU A 115 -4.17 10.05 -11.66
N ALA A 116 -3.20 9.32 -11.12
CA ALA A 116 -2.76 9.43 -9.73
C ALA A 116 -2.40 10.86 -9.28
N GLY A 117 -1.73 11.62 -10.14
CA GLY A 117 -1.36 13.03 -9.87
C GLY A 117 -2.45 14.07 -10.20
N ARG A 118 -3.64 13.64 -10.63
CA ARG A 118 -4.74 14.52 -11.03
C ARG A 118 -5.86 14.60 -10.01
N PHE A 119 -5.90 13.67 -9.06
CA PHE A 119 -6.88 13.72 -7.99
C PHE A 119 -6.70 14.98 -7.13
N PRO A 120 -7.82 15.62 -6.69
CA PRO A 120 -7.76 16.82 -5.86
C PRO A 120 -7.35 16.53 -4.40
N PHE A 121 -7.06 15.28 -4.07
CA PHE A 121 -6.67 14.79 -2.75
C PHE A 121 -5.32 14.04 -2.83
N HIS A 122 -4.67 13.84 -1.68
CA HIS A 122 -3.47 13.01 -1.59
C HIS A 122 -3.81 11.53 -1.77
N LEU A 123 -2.99 10.80 -2.52
CA LEU A 123 -3.18 9.38 -2.78
C LEU A 123 -2.02 8.58 -2.17
N VAL A 124 -2.32 7.67 -1.26
CA VAL A 124 -1.36 6.75 -0.64
C VAL A 124 -1.65 5.34 -1.14
N LEU A 125 -0.74 4.78 -1.91
CA LEU A 125 -0.84 3.45 -2.50
C LEU A 125 0.03 2.47 -1.71
N VAL A 126 -0.57 1.42 -1.16
CA VAL A 126 0.13 0.35 -0.43
C VAL A 126 0.23 -0.89 -1.31
N THR A 127 1.40 -1.51 -1.36
CA THR A 127 1.62 -2.73 -2.15
C THR A 127 2.55 -3.71 -1.45
N ASN A 128 2.35 -5.01 -1.68
CA ASN A 128 3.31 -6.02 -1.27
C ASN A 128 4.37 -6.22 -2.36
N GLU A 129 5.63 -6.29 -1.95
CA GLU A 129 6.70 -6.76 -2.83
C GLU A 129 6.65 -8.30 -2.91
N VAL A 130 6.30 -8.82 -4.08
CA VAL A 130 6.16 -10.26 -4.34
C VAL A 130 7.27 -10.82 -5.24
N GLY A 131 8.09 -9.94 -5.81
CA GLY A 131 9.17 -10.30 -6.74
C GLY A 131 10.42 -10.84 -6.09
N MET A 132 10.65 -10.53 -4.80
CA MET A 132 11.86 -10.95 -4.06
C MET A 132 11.74 -12.34 -3.42
N GLY A 133 10.60 -13.03 -3.55
CA GLY A 133 10.37 -14.35 -2.99
C GLY A 133 10.76 -15.48 -3.95
N ILE A 134 10.48 -16.72 -3.52
CA ILE A 134 10.65 -17.94 -4.33
C ILE A 134 9.75 -17.84 -5.56
N VAL A 135 10.25 -18.36 -6.70
CA VAL A 135 9.48 -18.42 -7.94
C VAL A 135 8.32 -19.41 -7.76
N PRO A 136 7.05 -19.00 -7.96
CA PRO A 136 5.91 -19.90 -7.83
C PRO A 136 5.95 -21.05 -8.85
N GLU A 137 5.54 -22.25 -8.42
CA GLU A 137 5.40 -23.40 -9.32
C GLU A 137 4.22 -23.22 -10.29
N ALA A 138 3.12 -22.64 -9.80
CA ALA A 138 1.93 -22.37 -10.62
C ALA A 138 2.19 -21.25 -11.64
N GLU A 139 1.76 -21.45 -12.87
CA GLU A 139 1.90 -20.48 -13.96
C GLU A 139 1.23 -19.15 -13.63
N LEU A 140 0.01 -19.19 -13.09
CA LEU A 140 -0.72 -17.99 -12.67
C LEU A 140 0.05 -17.18 -11.63
N GLY A 141 0.74 -17.85 -10.69
CA GLY A 141 1.58 -17.19 -9.71
C GLY A 141 2.77 -16.46 -10.34
N ARG A 142 3.40 -17.06 -11.36
CA ARG A 142 4.49 -16.41 -12.12
C ARG A 142 3.99 -15.21 -12.91
N GLN A 143 2.86 -15.36 -13.62
CA GLN A 143 2.22 -14.26 -14.35
C GLN A 143 1.85 -13.10 -13.41
N PHE A 144 1.25 -13.40 -12.26
CA PHE A 144 0.93 -12.40 -11.24
C PHE A 144 2.17 -11.64 -10.76
N ARG A 145 3.25 -12.36 -10.47
CA ARG A 145 4.53 -11.79 -10.04
C ARG A 145 5.11 -10.82 -11.09
N ASP A 146 5.09 -11.22 -12.35
CA ASP A 146 5.58 -10.39 -13.46
C ASP A 146 4.72 -9.13 -13.65
N VAL A 147 3.39 -9.29 -13.63
CA VAL A 147 2.44 -8.18 -13.71
C VAL A 147 2.64 -7.21 -12.56
N ALA A 148 2.75 -7.71 -11.32
CA ALA A 148 2.96 -6.89 -10.14
C ALA A 148 4.25 -6.06 -10.26
N GLY A 149 5.36 -6.66 -10.68
CA GLY A 149 6.62 -5.96 -10.90
C GLY A 149 6.51 -4.83 -11.93
N LEU A 150 5.87 -5.07 -13.06
CA LEU A 150 5.65 -4.05 -14.09
C LEU A 150 4.73 -2.92 -13.60
N VAL A 151 3.71 -3.24 -12.82
CA VAL A 151 2.79 -2.26 -12.21
C VAL A 151 3.52 -1.41 -11.19
N HIS A 152 4.34 -2.01 -10.33
CA HIS A 152 5.14 -1.28 -9.34
C HIS A 152 6.07 -0.27 -10.00
N GLN A 153 6.75 -0.64 -11.09
CA GLN A 153 7.61 0.27 -11.84
C GLN A 153 6.83 1.49 -12.38
N ARG A 154 5.67 1.26 -13.00
CA ARG A 154 4.83 2.34 -13.55
C ARG A 154 4.31 3.28 -12.47
N LEU A 155 3.81 2.73 -11.37
CA LEU A 155 3.30 3.54 -10.25
C LEU A 155 4.42 4.28 -9.53
N ALA A 156 5.60 3.66 -9.38
CA ALA A 156 6.76 4.33 -8.81
C ALA A 156 7.23 5.50 -9.68
N GLN A 157 7.14 5.41 -11.00
CA GLN A 157 7.45 6.53 -11.90
C GLN A 157 6.45 7.69 -11.77
N ALA A 158 5.17 7.39 -11.55
CA ALA A 158 4.11 8.37 -11.41
C ALA A 158 4.03 9.00 -9.99
N ALA A 159 4.51 8.30 -8.97
CA ALA A 159 4.47 8.74 -7.58
C ALA A 159 5.44 9.90 -7.31
N ASP A 160 5.02 10.86 -6.49
CA ASP A 160 5.89 11.94 -5.98
C ASP A 160 6.88 11.42 -4.94
N GLU A 161 6.44 10.45 -4.13
CA GLU A 161 7.27 9.83 -3.08
C GLU A 161 7.14 8.29 -3.16
N VAL A 162 8.27 7.59 -3.01
CA VAL A 162 8.33 6.12 -3.00
C VAL A 162 9.04 5.65 -1.75
N TYR A 163 8.42 4.73 -1.05
CA TYR A 163 8.93 4.15 0.20
C TYR A 163 9.01 2.63 0.10
N PHE A 164 9.97 2.05 0.81
CA PHE A 164 10.14 0.61 0.92
C PHE A 164 10.34 0.19 2.38
N ALA A 165 9.47 -0.72 2.84
CA ALA A 165 9.54 -1.28 4.19
C ALA A 165 10.32 -2.60 4.17
N ALA A 166 11.44 -2.63 4.87
CA ALA A 166 12.28 -3.81 5.04
C ALA A 166 12.67 -3.97 6.51
N LEU A 167 12.47 -5.17 7.08
CA LEU A 167 12.89 -5.52 8.44
C LEU A 167 12.39 -4.53 9.52
N GLY A 168 11.17 -4.00 9.37
CA GLY A 168 10.61 -3.00 10.29
C GLY A 168 11.16 -1.58 10.10
N VAL A 169 12.02 -1.35 9.09
CA VAL A 169 12.60 -0.05 8.78
C VAL A 169 11.96 0.49 7.51
N MET A 170 11.69 1.80 7.49
CA MET A 170 11.16 2.47 6.31
C MET A 170 12.25 3.26 5.60
N LEU A 171 12.50 2.92 4.35
CA LEU A 171 13.39 3.63 3.47
C LEU A 171 12.59 4.53 2.53
N ARG A 172 12.96 5.80 2.41
CA ARG A 172 12.48 6.66 1.34
C ARG A 172 13.40 6.50 0.14
N LEU A 173 12.88 5.99 -0.96
CA LEU A 173 13.61 5.77 -2.20
C LEU A 173 13.52 6.99 -3.14
N ARG A 174 12.41 7.72 -3.09
CA ARG A 174 12.15 8.92 -3.89
C ARG A 174 11.40 9.97 -3.05
N PRO A 175 11.72 11.28 -3.18
CA PRO A 175 12.88 11.81 -3.91
C PRO A 175 14.21 11.37 -3.27
N GLY A 176 15.24 11.23 -4.10
CA GLY A 176 16.59 10.90 -3.63
C GLY A 176 17.23 12.03 -2.81
N PRO A 177 18.35 11.73 -2.12
CA PRO A 177 18.98 10.42 -1.97
C PRO A 177 18.15 9.46 -1.13
N VAL A 178 18.47 8.14 -1.17
CA VAL A 178 17.84 7.13 -0.30
C VAL A 178 18.12 7.49 1.16
N THR A 179 17.08 7.59 1.95
CA THR A 179 17.18 7.96 3.37
C THR A 179 16.32 7.06 4.25
N LEU A 180 16.78 6.84 5.48
CA LEU A 180 15.95 6.27 6.52
C LEU A 180 14.86 7.27 6.93
N VAL A 181 13.63 6.80 7.05
CA VAL A 181 12.56 7.57 7.67
C VAL A 181 12.62 7.32 9.17
N GLN A 182 13.10 8.32 9.90
CA GLN A 182 13.12 8.28 11.37
C GLN A 182 11.82 8.87 11.93
N GLY A 183 11.28 8.22 12.94
CA GLY A 183 10.12 8.72 13.67
C GLY A 183 9.67 7.73 14.74
N SER A 184 9.30 8.24 15.89
CA SER A 184 8.76 7.48 17.03
C SER A 184 7.44 6.75 16.70
N GLU A 185 6.86 6.98 15.52
CA GLU A 185 5.59 6.41 15.04
C GLU A 185 5.78 5.02 14.39
N PHE A 186 7.03 4.55 14.21
CA PHE A 186 7.38 3.22 13.66
C PHE A 186 7.59 2.16 14.74
N ARG A 187 6.76 2.12 15.77
CA ARG A 187 6.76 0.97 16.67
C ARG A 187 5.80 -0.07 16.09
N VAL A 188 6.33 -1.25 15.83
CA VAL A 188 5.53 -2.45 15.56
C VAL A 188 4.64 -2.67 16.79
N SER A 189 3.33 -2.58 16.60
CA SER A 189 2.37 -2.87 17.67
C SER A 189 2.52 -4.34 18.06
N GLY A 190 3.06 -4.61 19.25
CA GLY A 190 3.13 -5.95 19.80
C GLY A 190 4.35 -6.31 20.64
N GLU A 191 5.37 -5.49 20.73
CA GLU A 191 6.52 -5.82 21.57
C GLU A 191 6.43 -5.14 22.96
N ARG A 192 6.28 -5.99 23.99
CA ARG A 192 6.74 -5.62 25.33
C ARG A 192 8.24 -5.31 25.24
N GLN A 193 8.66 -4.22 25.86
CA GLN A 193 10.07 -3.95 26.09
C GLN A 193 10.63 -5.06 26.97
N GLU A 194 11.26 -6.07 26.37
CA GLU A 194 12.28 -6.83 27.06
C GLU A 194 13.55 -6.00 26.97
N HIS A 195 13.94 -5.44 28.10
CA HIS A 195 15.22 -4.81 28.31
C HIS A 195 16.29 -5.89 28.10
N PHE A 196 16.95 -5.88 26.95
CA PHE A 196 18.25 -6.51 26.85
C PHE A 196 19.20 -5.64 27.67
N GLY A 197 19.55 -6.14 28.88
CA GLY A 197 20.55 -5.51 29.71
C GLY A 197 21.88 -5.46 28.95
N ASP A 198 22.54 -4.32 29.03
CA ASP A 198 23.92 -4.18 28.57
C ASP A 198 24.77 -5.24 29.26
N PRO A 199 25.70 -5.94 28.55
CA PRO A 199 26.65 -6.82 29.21
C PRO A 199 27.56 -5.94 30.09
N GLU A 200 27.68 -6.31 31.38
CA GLU A 200 28.63 -5.69 32.29
C GLU A 200 30.06 -5.84 31.74
N PRO A 201 30.88 -4.79 31.83
CA PRO A 201 32.30 -4.89 31.42
C PRO A 201 33.06 -5.71 32.44
N GLU A 202 33.79 -6.74 31.97
CA GLU A 202 34.81 -7.43 32.74
C GLU A 202 36.07 -6.55 32.98
#